data_58018f7549980d2fee2d9d97b89ed881
#
_entry.id   58018f7549980d2fee2d9d97b89ed881
#
_cell.length_a   1.000
_cell.length_b   1.000
_cell.length_c   1.000
_cell.angle_alpha   90.00
_cell.angle_beta   90.00
_cell.angle_gamma   90.00
#
_symmetry.space_group_name_H-M   'P 1'
#
loop_
_entity.id
_entity.type
_entity.pdbx_description
1 polymer ?
#
loop_
_entity_poly.entity_id
_entity_poly.type
_entity_poly.pdbx_seq_one_letter_code
_entity_poly.pdbx_strand_id
1 'polypeptide(L)'
;MQGHDRGLTTSTPWGLVLAIGVIAVVFGAVVVANPFDSLRTVTALIGVFLVVAGVIGLVAGRGHGAVGFSGPIVAVIGGVILLFLPGVTLKVAAVAVGVILLAWGVVTALAAWRERGSATGGSVAGGVVLAVLGLVVIVWPGPTLSLLTLLFGIAVLAFGVAMIVQAIRMRS
;
A
#
# COMPACT_ATOMS: atom_id res chain seq x y z
N MET A 1 50.03 15.65 5.33
CA MET A 1 49.09 14.61 4.84
C MET A 1 47.69 15.18 4.99
N GLN A 2 47.19 15.82 3.94
CA GLN A 2 45.82 16.35 3.91
C GLN A 2 44.93 15.34 3.15
N GLY A 3 44.09 14.63 3.93
CA GLY A 3 43.10 13.73 3.38
C GLY A 3 42.07 14.51 2.55
N HIS A 4 41.95 14.15 1.28
CA HIS A 4 40.93 14.61 0.39
C HIS A 4 39.62 13.94 0.77
N ASP A 5 38.86 14.55 1.66
CA ASP A 5 37.43 14.27 1.83
C ASP A 5 36.71 14.76 0.57
N ARG A 6 36.67 13.90 -0.45
CA ARG A 6 35.71 14.05 -1.55
C ARG A 6 34.33 13.75 -0.98
N GLY A 7 33.68 14.79 -0.47
CA GLY A 7 32.24 14.75 -0.21
C GLY A 7 31.54 14.34 -1.50
N LEU A 8 31.07 13.10 -1.52
CA LEU A 8 30.12 12.61 -2.53
C LEU A 8 28.78 13.34 -2.27
N THR A 9 28.72 14.62 -2.67
CA THR A 9 27.44 15.27 -2.88
C THR A 9 26.80 14.56 -4.07
N THR A 10 25.99 13.55 -3.81
CA THR A 10 25.09 12.97 -4.78
C THR A 10 24.04 14.03 -5.10
N SER A 11 24.41 15.00 -5.93
CA SER A 11 23.42 15.88 -6.54
C SER A 11 22.51 15.00 -7.38
N THR A 12 21.33 14.72 -6.85
CA THR A 12 20.31 13.98 -7.60
C THR A 12 20.11 14.73 -8.92
N PRO A 13 20.46 14.15 -10.09
CA PRO A 13 20.38 14.90 -11.33
C PRO A 13 18.92 15.29 -11.58
N TRP A 14 18.68 16.57 -11.83
CA TRP A 14 17.33 17.11 -12.10
C TRP A 14 16.53 16.25 -13.09
N GLY A 15 17.22 15.62 -14.04
CA GLY A 15 16.63 14.72 -15.02
C GLY A 15 16.04 13.45 -14.41
N LEU A 16 16.62 12.89 -13.35
CA LEU A 16 16.03 11.75 -12.62
C LEU A 16 14.75 12.17 -11.89
N VAL A 17 14.74 13.32 -11.24
CA VAL A 17 13.56 13.84 -10.55
C VAL A 17 12.44 14.11 -11.56
N LEU A 18 12.77 14.66 -12.72
CA LEU A 18 11.82 14.89 -13.80
C LEU A 18 11.25 13.57 -14.33
N ALA A 19 12.09 12.57 -14.60
CA ALA A 19 11.68 11.28 -15.11
C ALA A 19 10.72 10.56 -14.11
N ILE A 20 11.06 10.55 -12.83
CA ILE A 20 10.20 9.97 -11.78
C ILE A 20 8.87 10.74 -11.71
N GLY A 21 8.91 12.06 -11.78
CA GLY A 21 7.71 12.91 -11.78
C GLY A 21 6.78 12.60 -12.95
N VAL A 22 7.32 12.47 -14.16
CA VAL A 22 6.55 12.13 -15.37
C VAL A 22 5.95 10.73 -15.25
N ILE A 23 6.73 9.73 -14.81
CA ILE A 23 6.24 8.37 -14.59
C ILE A 23 5.10 8.37 -13.57
N ALA A 24 5.26 9.10 -12.45
CA ALA A 24 4.24 9.19 -11.42
C ALA A 24 2.95 9.85 -11.93
N VAL A 25 3.05 10.91 -12.74
CA VAL A 25 1.87 11.55 -13.36
C VAL A 25 1.15 10.61 -14.31
N VAL A 26 1.87 9.93 -15.19
CA VAL A 26 1.28 8.95 -16.13
C VAL A 26 0.61 7.82 -15.37
N PHE A 27 1.30 7.25 -14.38
CA PHE A 27 0.76 6.17 -13.56
C PHE A 27 -0.48 6.63 -12.77
N GLY A 28 -0.42 7.78 -12.11
CA GLY A 28 -1.56 8.34 -11.38
C GLY A 28 -2.76 8.62 -12.27
N ALA A 29 -2.53 9.14 -13.49
CA ALA A 29 -3.60 9.37 -14.46
C ALA A 29 -4.28 8.07 -14.91
N VAL A 30 -3.51 7.02 -15.18
CA VAL A 30 -4.04 5.69 -15.54
C VAL A 30 -4.87 5.11 -14.40
N VAL A 31 -4.37 5.22 -13.15
CA VAL A 31 -5.09 4.72 -11.96
C VAL A 31 -6.41 5.47 -11.76
N VAL A 32 -6.43 6.78 -11.95
CA VAL A 32 -7.64 7.61 -11.81
C VAL A 32 -8.65 7.30 -12.91
N ALA A 33 -8.18 7.07 -14.15
CA ALA A 33 -9.06 6.77 -15.28
C ALA A 33 -9.77 5.40 -15.15
N ASN A 34 -9.09 4.39 -14.58
CA ASN A 34 -9.61 3.03 -14.48
C ASN A 34 -9.26 2.39 -13.11
N PRO A 35 -9.90 2.80 -12.01
CA PRO A 35 -9.51 2.36 -10.68
C PRO A 35 -9.69 0.85 -10.45
N PHE A 36 -10.68 0.20 -11.07
CA PHE A 36 -10.89 -1.25 -10.95
C PHE A 36 -9.85 -2.07 -11.72
N ASP A 37 -9.55 -1.68 -12.95
CA ASP A 37 -8.57 -2.38 -13.79
C ASP A 37 -7.14 -2.16 -13.26
N SER A 38 -6.86 -0.98 -12.71
CA SER A 38 -5.59 -0.68 -12.08
C SER A 38 -5.33 -1.56 -10.85
N LEU A 39 -6.33 -1.75 -9.98
CA LEU A 39 -6.25 -2.68 -8.84
C LEU A 39 -5.95 -4.11 -9.30
N ARG A 40 -6.62 -4.56 -10.34
CA ARG A 40 -6.46 -5.90 -10.90
C ARG A 40 -5.05 -6.09 -11.45
N THR A 41 -4.56 -5.10 -12.20
CA THR A 41 -3.21 -5.11 -12.77
C THR A 41 -2.13 -5.11 -11.70
N VAL A 42 -2.23 -4.25 -10.69
CA VAL A 42 -1.27 -4.19 -9.57
C VAL A 42 -1.27 -5.51 -8.79
N THR A 43 -2.46 -6.08 -8.53
CA THR A 43 -2.57 -7.37 -7.82
C THR A 43 -1.93 -8.50 -8.64
N ALA A 44 -2.11 -8.52 -9.95
CA ALA A 44 -1.48 -9.50 -10.83
C ALA A 44 0.07 -9.35 -10.83
N LEU A 45 0.58 -8.11 -10.89
CA LEU A 45 2.02 -7.85 -10.80
C LEU A 45 2.62 -8.32 -9.48
N ILE A 46 1.92 -8.05 -8.36
CA ILE A 46 2.31 -8.57 -7.04
C ILE A 46 2.30 -10.10 -7.05
N GLY A 47 1.28 -10.72 -7.65
CA GLY A 47 1.20 -12.18 -7.82
C GLY A 47 2.40 -12.75 -8.56
N VAL A 48 2.76 -12.16 -9.70
CA VAL A 48 3.97 -12.56 -10.47
C VAL A 48 5.21 -12.41 -9.61
N PHE A 49 5.37 -11.28 -8.94
CA PHE A 49 6.52 -11.03 -8.07
C PHE A 49 6.62 -12.07 -6.95
N LEU A 50 5.50 -12.40 -6.29
CA LEU A 50 5.48 -13.40 -5.23
C LEU A 50 5.84 -14.80 -5.74
N VAL A 51 5.33 -15.18 -6.92
CA VAL A 51 5.69 -16.48 -7.54
C VAL A 51 7.18 -16.54 -7.84
N VAL A 52 7.71 -15.50 -8.49
CA VAL A 52 9.15 -15.44 -8.83
C VAL A 52 10.01 -15.45 -7.57
N ALA A 53 9.69 -14.61 -6.58
CA ALA A 53 10.41 -14.56 -5.32
C ALA A 53 10.32 -15.88 -4.55
N GLY A 54 9.15 -16.51 -4.54
CA GLY A 54 8.94 -17.81 -3.92
C GLY A 54 9.73 -18.93 -4.60
N VAL A 55 9.75 -18.97 -5.94
CA VAL A 55 10.55 -19.94 -6.70
C VAL A 55 12.05 -19.73 -6.45
N ILE A 56 12.53 -18.49 -6.47
CA ILE A 56 13.93 -18.18 -6.14
C ILE A 56 14.23 -18.63 -4.70
N GLY A 57 13.34 -18.35 -3.74
CA GLY A 57 13.48 -18.77 -2.35
C GLY A 57 13.54 -20.29 -2.19
N LEU A 58 12.73 -21.06 -2.95
CA LEU A 58 12.78 -22.53 -2.96
C LEU A 58 14.11 -23.07 -3.51
N VAL A 59 14.67 -22.41 -4.53
CA VAL A 59 15.95 -22.80 -5.12
C VAL A 59 17.11 -22.45 -4.19
N ALA A 60 17.07 -21.25 -3.59
CA ALA A 60 18.12 -20.75 -2.70
C ALA A 60 18.06 -21.39 -1.30
N GLY A 61 16.86 -21.77 -0.83
CA GLY A 61 16.62 -22.31 0.52
C GLY A 61 17.05 -23.76 0.75
N ARG A 62 17.63 -24.44 -0.26
CA ARG A 62 18.03 -25.85 -0.19
C ARG A 62 19.00 -26.23 0.92
N GLY A 63 19.52 -25.28 1.71
CA GLY A 63 20.45 -25.52 2.81
C GLY A 63 19.88 -25.25 4.23
N HIS A 64 18.64 -24.83 4.38
CA HIS A 64 18.14 -24.26 5.65
C HIS A 64 17.04 -25.09 6.36
N GLY A 65 16.88 -26.35 6.04
CA GLY A 65 15.88 -27.25 6.70
C GLY A 65 14.41 -26.88 6.41
N ALA A 66 13.47 -27.56 7.10
CA ALA A 66 12.03 -27.42 6.84
C ALA A 66 11.49 -26.01 7.05
N VAL A 67 12.05 -25.22 7.96
CA VAL A 67 11.64 -23.84 8.24
C VAL A 67 12.02 -22.90 7.10
N GLY A 68 13.08 -23.18 6.35
CA GLY A 68 13.53 -22.36 5.20
C GLY A 68 12.61 -22.47 3.98
N PHE A 69 11.77 -23.50 3.88
CA PHE A 69 10.87 -23.73 2.75
C PHE A 69 9.45 -23.16 2.96
N SER A 70 9.02 -22.96 4.20
CA SER A 70 7.64 -22.55 4.51
C SER A 70 7.27 -21.18 3.90
N GLY A 71 8.13 -20.19 4.03
CA GLY A 71 7.92 -18.86 3.46
C GLY A 71 7.83 -18.86 1.93
N PRO A 72 8.81 -19.43 1.22
CA PRO A 72 8.76 -19.57 -0.23
C PRO A 72 7.54 -20.33 -0.77
N ILE A 73 7.11 -21.41 -0.11
CA ILE A 73 5.89 -22.15 -0.50
C ILE A 73 4.66 -21.27 -0.37
N VAL A 74 4.51 -20.59 0.75
CA VAL A 74 3.39 -19.66 0.98
C VAL A 74 3.40 -18.53 -0.06
N ALA A 75 4.58 -18.01 -0.43
CA ALA A 75 4.71 -16.98 -1.45
C ALA A 75 4.28 -17.49 -2.83
N VAL A 76 4.67 -18.71 -3.24
CA VAL A 76 4.24 -19.30 -4.52
C VAL A 76 2.73 -19.51 -4.53
N ILE A 77 2.17 -20.15 -3.49
CA ILE A 77 0.72 -20.41 -3.42
C ILE A 77 -0.06 -19.10 -3.41
N GLY A 78 0.34 -18.15 -2.56
CA GLY A 78 -0.29 -16.82 -2.49
C GLY A 78 -0.21 -16.05 -3.80
N GLY A 79 0.94 -16.09 -4.48
CA GLY A 79 1.15 -15.48 -5.77
C GLY A 79 0.27 -16.09 -6.87
N VAL A 80 0.13 -17.41 -6.90
CA VAL A 80 -0.78 -18.11 -7.83
C VAL A 80 -2.24 -17.71 -7.57
N ILE A 81 -2.67 -17.66 -6.31
CA ILE A 81 -4.03 -17.22 -5.95
C ILE A 81 -4.27 -15.77 -6.41
N LEU A 82 -3.29 -14.87 -6.21
CA LEU A 82 -3.37 -13.48 -6.66
C LEU A 82 -3.46 -13.34 -8.18
N LEU A 83 -2.82 -14.24 -8.93
CA LEU A 83 -2.87 -14.23 -10.39
C LEU A 83 -4.22 -14.70 -10.95
N PHE A 84 -4.77 -15.78 -10.39
CA PHE A 84 -6.00 -16.36 -10.91
C PHE A 84 -7.27 -15.74 -10.32
N LEU A 85 -7.23 -15.23 -9.09
CA LEU A 85 -8.37 -14.69 -8.36
C LEU A 85 -8.10 -13.29 -7.75
N PRO A 86 -7.60 -12.31 -8.54
CA PRO A 86 -7.20 -11.01 -7.99
C PRO A 86 -8.37 -10.29 -7.31
N GLY A 87 -9.57 -10.34 -7.90
CA GLY A 87 -10.76 -9.68 -7.35
C GLY A 87 -11.28 -10.30 -6.05
N VAL A 88 -11.15 -11.62 -5.88
CA VAL A 88 -11.57 -12.32 -4.66
C VAL A 88 -10.59 -12.01 -3.54
N THR A 89 -9.29 -12.10 -3.81
CA THR A 89 -8.24 -11.83 -2.83
C THR A 89 -8.31 -10.41 -2.28
N LEU A 90 -8.54 -9.42 -3.14
CA LEU A 90 -8.72 -8.03 -2.72
C LEU A 90 -9.97 -7.84 -1.85
N LYS A 91 -11.08 -8.47 -2.20
CA LYS A 91 -12.31 -8.41 -1.38
C LYS A 91 -12.10 -9.05 -0.01
N VAL A 92 -11.47 -10.22 0.04
CA VAL A 92 -11.17 -10.92 1.30
C VAL A 92 -10.24 -10.07 2.18
N ALA A 93 -9.18 -9.49 1.58
CA ALA A 93 -8.28 -8.60 2.30
C ALA A 93 -9.00 -7.35 2.84
N ALA A 94 -9.87 -6.74 2.03
CA ALA A 94 -10.66 -5.58 2.46
C ALA A 94 -11.60 -5.95 3.62
N VAL A 95 -12.30 -7.08 3.55
CA VAL A 95 -13.18 -7.56 4.64
C VAL A 95 -12.36 -7.84 5.90
N ALA A 96 -11.19 -8.45 5.80
CA ALA A 96 -10.30 -8.68 6.95
C ALA A 96 -9.88 -7.36 7.61
N VAL A 97 -9.47 -6.36 6.82
CA VAL A 97 -9.16 -5.02 7.32
C VAL A 97 -10.40 -4.37 7.96
N GLY A 98 -11.57 -4.49 7.34
CA GLY A 98 -12.83 -4.01 7.88
C GLY A 98 -13.17 -4.61 9.24
N VAL A 99 -12.97 -5.90 9.43
CA VAL A 99 -13.16 -6.59 10.72
C VAL A 99 -12.19 -6.07 11.77
N ILE A 100 -10.91 -5.87 11.41
CA ILE A 100 -9.92 -5.31 12.33
C ILE A 100 -10.31 -3.87 12.73
N LEU A 101 -10.70 -3.03 11.79
CA LEU A 101 -11.13 -1.65 12.05
C LEU A 101 -12.38 -1.62 12.94
N LEU A 102 -13.35 -2.48 12.67
CA LEU A 102 -14.57 -2.61 13.48
C LEU A 102 -14.21 -3.02 14.91
N ALA A 103 -13.42 -4.07 15.09
CA ALA A 103 -13.00 -4.54 16.41
C ALA A 103 -12.23 -3.46 17.17
N TRP A 104 -11.26 -2.82 16.51
CA TRP A 104 -10.48 -1.74 17.11
C TRP A 104 -11.34 -0.53 17.47
N GLY A 105 -12.27 -0.13 16.60
CA GLY A 105 -13.21 0.96 16.83
C GLY A 105 -14.11 0.70 18.04
N VAL A 106 -14.65 -0.51 18.14
CA VAL A 106 -15.48 -0.94 19.29
C VAL A 106 -14.68 -0.92 20.58
N VAL A 107 -13.48 -1.50 20.58
CA VAL A 107 -12.60 -1.53 21.77
C VAL A 107 -12.25 -0.10 22.21
N THR A 108 -11.90 0.78 21.26
CA THR A 108 -11.57 2.19 21.55
C THR A 108 -12.77 2.94 22.11
N ALA A 109 -13.95 2.78 21.54
CA ALA A 109 -15.18 3.42 22.02
C ALA A 109 -15.55 2.94 23.43
N LEU A 110 -15.46 1.63 23.71
CA LEU A 110 -15.74 1.06 25.02
C LEU A 110 -14.73 1.49 26.09
N ALA A 111 -13.42 1.52 25.73
CA ALA A 111 -12.37 2.00 26.64
C ALA A 111 -12.60 3.46 27.02
N ALA A 112 -12.84 4.32 26.02
CA ALA A 112 -13.10 5.73 26.25
C ALA A 112 -14.41 5.97 27.04
N TRP A 113 -15.41 5.11 26.90
CA TRP A 113 -16.64 5.21 27.70
C TRP A 113 -16.41 4.83 29.17
N ARG A 114 -15.54 3.87 29.44
CA ARG A 114 -15.21 3.44 30.83
C ARG A 114 -14.41 4.49 31.59
N GLU A 115 -13.54 5.23 30.91
CA GLU A 115 -12.68 6.26 31.49
C GLU A 115 -13.39 7.63 31.62
N ARG A 116 -14.61 7.64 32.17
CA ARG A 116 -15.51 8.80 32.27
C ARG A 116 -14.97 10.07 32.95
N GLY A 117 -13.70 10.13 33.30
CA GLY A 117 -13.10 11.26 34.05
C GLY A 117 -12.17 12.17 33.24
N SER A 118 -11.53 11.71 32.18
CA SER A 118 -10.51 12.45 31.42
C SER A 118 -10.57 12.27 29.91
N ALA A 119 -11.35 11.31 29.41
CA ALA A 119 -11.47 11.08 27.98
C ALA A 119 -12.35 12.16 27.35
N THR A 120 -11.72 13.02 26.59
CA THR A 120 -12.38 13.98 25.72
C THR A 120 -13.36 13.22 24.81
N GLY A 121 -14.59 13.71 24.65
CA GLY A 121 -15.62 13.09 23.79
C GLY A 121 -15.14 12.70 22.38
N GLY A 122 -14.00 13.26 21.94
CA GLY A 122 -13.30 12.90 20.72
C GLY A 122 -12.79 11.46 20.65
N SER A 123 -12.44 10.81 21.77
CA SER A 123 -11.98 9.42 21.75
C SER A 123 -13.13 8.42 21.58
N VAL A 124 -14.31 8.67 22.16
CA VAL A 124 -15.51 7.85 21.92
C VAL A 124 -15.98 8.03 20.49
N ALA A 125 -16.10 9.29 20.04
CA ALA A 125 -16.48 9.59 18.64
C ALA A 125 -15.50 8.96 17.63
N GLY A 126 -14.18 9.02 17.89
CA GLY A 126 -13.18 8.39 17.07
C GLY A 126 -13.34 6.86 16.97
N GLY A 127 -13.62 6.20 18.09
CA GLY A 127 -13.90 4.76 18.12
C GLY A 127 -15.15 4.39 17.34
N VAL A 128 -16.24 5.17 17.50
CA VAL A 128 -17.48 4.97 16.75
C VAL A 128 -17.27 5.18 15.25
N VAL A 129 -16.54 6.22 14.84
CA VAL A 129 -16.21 6.47 13.43
C VAL A 129 -15.42 5.31 12.85
N LEU A 130 -14.39 4.81 13.53
CA LEU A 130 -13.62 3.65 13.09
C LEU A 130 -14.48 2.39 12.96
N ALA A 131 -15.40 2.14 13.90
CA ALA A 131 -16.31 1.00 13.85
C ALA A 131 -17.26 1.10 12.66
N VAL A 132 -17.83 2.27 12.41
CA VAL A 132 -18.69 2.52 11.25
C VAL A 132 -17.93 2.36 9.94
N LEU A 133 -16.72 2.89 9.85
CA LEU A 133 -15.86 2.70 8.66
C LEU A 133 -15.55 1.23 8.43
N GLY A 134 -15.21 0.48 9.49
CA GLY A 134 -15.00 -0.97 9.39
C GLY A 134 -16.22 -1.71 8.87
N LEU A 135 -17.40 -1.35 9.36
CA LEU A 135 -18.68 -1.91 8.91
C LEU A 135 -18.94 -1.61 7.42
N VAL A 136 -18.71 -0.37 6.99
CA VAL A 136 -18.85 0.03 5.58
C VAL A 136 -17.94 -0.78 4.67
N VAL A 137 -16.67 -0.99 5.07
CA VAL A 137 -15.72 -1.81 4.32
C VAL A 137 -16.18 -3.27 4.21
N ILE A 138 -16.76 -3.84 5.27
CA ILE A 138 -17.29 -5.21 5.27
C ILE A 138 -18.49 -5.35 4.33
N VAL A 139 -19.42 -4.40 4.39
CA VAL A 139 -20.69 -4.46 3.62
C VAL A 139 -20.45 -4.13 2.14
N TRP A 140 -19.57 -3.16 1.85
CA TRP A 140 -19.28 -2.69 0.49
C TRP A 140 -17.78 -2.68 0.16
N PRO A 141 -17.13 -3.85 0.11
CA PRO A 141 -15.69 -3.92 -0.13
C PRO A 141 -15.28 -3.40 -1.52
N GLY A 142 -16.10 -3.63 -2.55
CA GLY A 142 -15.82 -3.18 -3.91
C GLY A 142 -15.74 -1.65 -4.04
N PRO A 143 -16.82 -0.91 -3.72
CA PRO A 143 -16.81 0.56 -3.75
C PRO A 143 -15.72 1.18 -2.86
N THR A 144 -15.46 0.59 -1.69
CA THR A 144 -14.41 1.07 -0.78
C THR A 144 -13.03 0.94 -1.41
N LEU A 145 -12.73 -0.21 -2.03
CA LEU A 145 -11.46 -0.42 -2.74
C LEU A 145 -11.30 0.56 -3.91
N SER A 146 -12.37 0.83 -4.67
CA SER A 146 -12.32 1.79 -5.77
C SER A 146 -12.06 3.21 -5.30
N LEU A 147 -12.73 3.63 -4.20
CA LEU A 147 -12.53 4.93 -3.62
C LEU A 147 -11.08 5.10 -3.12
N LEU A 148 -10.55 4.09 -2.42
CA LEU A 148 -9.16 4.12 -1.96
C LEU A 148 -8.17 4.18 -3.13
N THR A 149 -8.43 3.42 -4.20
CA THR A 149 -7.58 3.44 -5.40
C THR A 149 -7.64 4.80 -6.09
N LEU A 150 -8.82 5.40 -6.18
CA LEU A 150 -8.99 6.75 -6.74
C LEU A 150 -8.22 7.78 -5.92
N LEU A 151 -8.36 7.77 -4.60
CA LEU A 151 -7.64 8.68 -3.70
C LEU A 151 -6.12 8.48 -3.82
N PHE A 152 -5.66 7.23 -3.89
CA PHE A 152 -4.26 6.91 -4.11
C PHE A 152 -3.76 7.42 -5.46
N GLY A 153 -4.53 7.23 -6.54
CA GLY A 153 -4.20 7.73 -7.87
C GLY A 153 -4.07 9.27 -7.89
N ILE A 154 -5.01 9.97 -7.24
CA ILE A 154 -4.95 11.43 -7.10
C ILE A 154 -3.71 11.87 -6.32
N ALA A 155 -3.38 11.18 -5.22
CA ALA A 155 -2.20 11.49 -4.42
C ALA A 155 -0.90 11.29 -5.21
N VAL A 156 -0.78 10.19 -5.96
CA VAL A 156 0.37 9.92 -6.82
C VAL A 156 0.49 10.95 -7.95
N LEU A 157 -0.63 11.36 -8.54
CA LEU A 157 -0.69 12.39 -9.56
C LEU A 157 -0.20 13.74 -9.01
N ALA A 158 -0.70 14.15 -7.85
CA ALA A 158 -0.27 15.39 -7.18
C ALA A 158 1.23 15.34 -6.82
N PHE A 159 1.71 14.20 -6.31
CA PHE A 159 3.12 13.99 -6.03
C PHE A 159 3.98 14.10 -7.29
N GLY A 160 3.57 13.45 -8.39
CA GLY A 160 4.27 13.53 -9.67
C GLY A 160 4.35 14.95 -10.21
N VAL A 161 3.26 15.73 -10.14
CA VAL A 161 3.25 17.13 -10.52
C VAL A 161 4.20 17.95 -9.64
N ALA A 162 4.20 17.74 -8.33
CA ALA A 162 5.11 18.41 -7.40
C ALA A 162 6.58 18.12 -7.74
N MET A 163 6.92 16.86 -8.08
CA MET A 163 8.27 16.47 -8.50
C MET A 163 8.69 17.15 -9.81
N ILE A 164 7.79 17.27 -10.79
CA ILE A 164 8.06 17.97 -12.05
C ILE A 164 8.34 19.44 -11.77
N VAL A 165 7.52 20.10 -10.96
CA VAL A 165 7.73 21.51 -10.59
C VAL A 165 9.07 21.69 -9.87
N GLN A 166 9.42 20.77 -8.96
CA GLN A 166 10.71 20.80 -8.28
C GLN A 166 11.88 20.61 -9.24
N ALA A 167 11.79 19.66 -10.19
CA ALA A 167 12.82 19.44 -11.20
C ALA A 167 13.06 20.67 -12.09
N ILE A 168 11.99 21.37 -12.46
CA ILE A 168 12.09 22.62 -13.25
C ILE A 168 12.78 23.73 -12.43
N ARG A 169 12.45 23.84 -11.13
CA ARG A 169 13.10 24.82 -10.23
C ARG A 169 14.57 24.54 -9.99
N MET A 170 14.99 23.26 -10.05
CA MET A 170 16.42 22.89 -9.94
C MET A 170 17.23 23.24 -11.18
N ARG A 171 16.56 23.46 -12.31
CA ARG A 171 17.19 23.79 -13.59
C ARG A 171 17.37 25.30 -13.77
N SER A 172 16.52 26.11 -13.15
CA SER A 172 16.57 27.58 -13.19
C SER A 172 17.56 28.14 -12.17
#